data_73ef9d7df0819e28f32fb3e2aa0d3445
#
_entry.id   73ef9d7df0819e28f32fb3e2aa0d3445
#
_cell.length_a   1.000
_cell.length_b   1.000
_cell.length_c   1.000
_cell.angle_alpha   90.00
_cell.angle_beta   90.00
_cell.angle_gamma   90.00
#
_symmetry.space_group_name_H-M   'P 1'
#
loop_
_entity.id
_entity.type
_entity.pdbx_description
1 polymer ?
#
loop_
_entity_poly.entity_id
_entity_poly.type
_entity_poly.pdbx_seq_one_letter_code
_entity_poly.pdbx_strand_id
1 'polypeptide(L)' 'MKFTAVIVIEPDGDGYHAYCPALKGLHTMGETRDEAIANAKDAVVAYLLSLTKHDDPIPVGNQSV' A
#
# COMPACT_ATOMS: atom_id res chain seq x y z
N MET A 1 -15.88 7.42 -4.82
CA MET A 1 -14.68 8.11 -4.51
C MET A 1 -13.46 7.46 -5.12
N LYS A 2 -12.54 8.25 -5.61
CA LYS A 2 -11.39 7.70 -6.26
C LYS A 2 -10.18 7.78 -5.34
N PHE A 3 -9.42 6.73 -5.24
CA PHE A 3 -8.23 6.70 -4.41
C PHE A 3 -7.03 6.39 -5.28
N THR A 4 -5.99 7.20 -5.18
CA THR A 4 -4.77 6.98 -5.92
C THR A 4 -3.61 6.86 -4.95
N ALA A 5 -2.82 5.83 -5.13
CA ALA A 5 -1.65 5.61 -4.30
C ALA A 5 -0.45 5.39 -5.19
N VAL A 6 0.67 5.97 -4.80
CA VAL A 6 1.93 5.76 -5.50
C VAL A 6 2.66 4.64 -4.79
N ILE A 7 3.07 3.63 -5.54
CA ILE A 7 3.82 2.51 -4.99
C ILE A 7 5.22 2.58 -5.56
N VAL A 8 6.21 2.58 -4.68
CA VAL A 8 7.61 2.61 -5.08
C VAL A 8 8.14 1.18 -5.06
N ILE A 9 8.78 0.77 -6.16
CA ILE A 9 9.35 -0.56 -6.28
C ILE A 9 10.85 -0.44 -6.42
N GLU A 10 11.59 -1.17 -5.60
CA GLU A 10 13.04 -1.14 -5.63
C GLU A 10 13.60 -2.55 -5.61
N PRO A 11 14.69 -2.79 -6.32
CA PRO A 11 15.36 -4.08 -6.22
C PRO A 11 15.92 -4.26 -4.80
N ASP A 12 15.84 -5.47 -4.28
CA ASP A 12 16.34 -5.74 -2.95
C ASP A 12 16.84 -7.17 -2.91
N GLY A 13 18.15 -7.36 -2.97
CA GLY A 13 18.72 -8.67 -3.02
C GLY A 13 18.29 -9.43 -4.26
N ASP A 14 17.71 -10.61 -4.06
CA ASP A 14 17.24 -11.41 -5.17
C ASP A 14 15.81 -11.09 -5.56
N GLY A 15 15.17 -10.17 -4.89
CA GLY A 15 13.78 -9.87 -5.16
C GLY A 15 13.55 -8.37 -5.23
N TYR A 16 12.34 -7.97 -4.89
CA TYR A 16 11.95 -6.57 -4.95
C TYR A 16 11.19 -6.19 -3.69
N HIS A 17 11.34 -4.94 -3.31
CA HIS A 17 10.66 -4.36 -2.16
C HIS A 17 9.72 -3.29 -2.69
N ALA A 18 8.52 -3.26 -2.16
CA ALA A 18 7.53 -2.27 -2.56
C ALA A 18 7.00 -1.57 -1.32
N TYR A 19 6.75 -0.28 -1.45
CA TYR A 19 6.15 0.44 -0.34
C TYR A 19 5.34 1.61 -0.87
N CYS A 20 4.49 2.14 -0.01
CA CYS A 20 3.64 3.25 -0.36
C CYS A 20 3.97 4.41 0.59
N PRO A 21 4.61 5.46 0.10
CA PRO A 21 5.00 6.57 0.98
C PRO A 21 3.83 7.23 1.70
N ALA A 22 2.67 7.21 1.09
CA ALA A 22 1.49 7.83 1.70
C ALA A 22 0.94 7.03 2.88
N LEU A 23 1.27 5.75 2.96
CA LEU A 23 0.74 4.89 4.01
C LEU A 23 1.90 4.37 4.84
N LYS A 24 2.17 5.05 5.94
CA LYS A 24 3.28 4.71 6.77
C LYS A 24 3.26 3.28 7.20
N GLY A 25 4.39 2.63 7.17
CA GLY A 25 4.52 1.24 7.60
C GLY A 25 4.06 0.21 6.60
N LEU A 26 3.60 0.60 5.43
CA LEU A 26 3.16 -0.35 4.46
C LEU A 26 4.33 -0.75 3.58
N HIS A 27 4.83 -1.96 3.79
CA HIS A 27 5.96 -2.51 3.05
C HIS A 27 5.63 -3.93 2.62
N THR A 28 5.97 -4.29 1.41
CA THR A 28 5.80 -5.65 0.93
C THR A 28 7.03 -6.06 0.13
N MET A 29 7.11 -7.34 -0.20
CA MET A 29 8.21 -7.87 -0.96
C MET A 29 7.67 -8.84 -1.99
N GLY A 30 8.46 -9.14 -2.98
CA GLY A 30 8.13 -10.15 -3.98
C GLY A 30 9.38 -10.66 -4.65
N GLU A 31 9.30 -11.83 -5.25
CA GLU A 31 10.45 -12.38 -5.96
C GLU A 31 10.61 -11.74 -7.32
N THR A 32 9.55 -11.20 -7.86
CA THR A 32 9.60 -10.46 -9.10
C THR A 32 8.98 -9.10 -8.90
N ARG A 33 9.23 -8.22 -9.84
CA ARG A 33 8.66 -6.89 -9.79
C ARG A 33 7.13 -6.95 -9.80
N ASP A 34 6.57 -7.80 -10.66
CA ASP A 34 5.12 -7.92 -10.75
C ASP A 34 4.53 -8.48 -9.46
N GLU A 35 5.21 -9.41 -8.84
CA GLU A 35 4.75 -9.98 -7.59
C GLU A 35 4.77 -8.92 -6.48
N ALA A 36 5.84 -8.12 -6.42
CA ALA A 36 5.91 -7.06 -5.43
C ALA A 36 4.79 -6.04 -5.63
N ILE A 37 4.48 -5.72 -6.88
CA ILE A 37 3.39 -4.79 -7.16
C ILE A 37 2.05 -5.38 -6.72
N ALA A 38 1.81 -6.64 -7.03
CA ALA A 38 0.55 -7.29 -6.65
C ALA A 38 0.41 -7.34 -5.14
N ASN A 39 1.49 -7.68 -4.45
CA ASN A 39 1.47 -7.73 -2.99
C ASN A 39 1.23 -6.35 -2.40
N ALA A 40 1.80 -5.32 -3.01
CA ALA A 40 1.60 -3.97 -2.52
C ALA A 40 0.15 -3.53 -2.70
N LYS A 41 -0.46 -3.87 -3.82
CA LYS A 41 -1.86 -3.54 -4.05
C LYS A 41 -2.75 -4.20 -3.02
N ASP A 42 -2.50 -5.47 -2.74
CA ASP A 42 -3.26 -6.19 -1.72
C ASP A 42 -3.09 -5.54 -0.36
N ALA A 43 -1.87 -5.12 -0.03
CA ALA A 43 -1.58 -4.52 1.25
C ALA A 43 -2.30 -3.17 1.40
N VAL A 44 -2.37 -2.40 0.32
CA VAL A 44 -3.08 -1.12 0.36
C VAL A 44 -4.56 -1.34 0.61
N VAL A 45 -5.15 -2.31 -0.07
CA VAL A 45 -6.57 -2.61 0.12
C VAL A 45 -6.83 -3.06 1.55
N ALA A 46 -5.99 -3.96 2.05
CA ALA A 46 -6.16 -4.45 3.42
C ALA A 46 -6.00 -3.33 4.43
N TYR A 47 -5.05 -2.42 4.20
CA TYR A 47 -4.83 -1.30 5.08
C TYR A 47 -6.07 -0.41 5.15
N LEU A 48 -6.63 -0.07 3.99
CA LEU A 48 -7.80 0.80 3.94
C LEU A 48 -9.04 0.14 4.54
N LEU A 49 -9.20 -1.15 4.30
CA LEU A 49 -10.31 -1.89 4.89
C LEU A 49 -10.19 -1.92 6.40
N SER A 50 -8.98 -2.07 6.91
CA SER A 50 -8.75 -2.09 8.34
C SER A 50 -9.13 -0.76 8.97
N LEU A 51 -8.76 0.34 8.35
CA LEU A 51 -9.11 1.64 8.87
C LEU A 51 -10.62 1.84 8.87
N THR A 52 -11.26 1.46 7.80
CA THR A 52 -12.72 1.58 7.71
C THR A 52 -13.39 0.75 8.77
N LYS A 53 -12.89 -0.44 9.00
CA LYS A 53 -13.49 -1.34 9.96
C LYS A 53 -13.38 -0.81 11.37
N HIS A 54 -12.36 -0.05 11.67
CA HIS A 54 -12.18 0.54 12.99
C HIS A 54 -12.67 1.98 13.06
N ASP A 55 -13.35 2.44 12.01
CA ASP A 55 -13.84 3.80 11.97
C ASP A 55 -12.75 4.82 12.05
N ASP A 56 -11.56 4.48 11.69
CA ASP A 56 -10.45 5.43 11.68
C ASP A 56 -10.48 6.27 10.42
N PRO A 57 -10.02 7.50 10.48
CA PRO A 57 -9.96 8.32 9.27
C PRO A 57 -8.99 7.73 8.27
N ILE A 58 -9.33 7.83 7.01
CA ILE A 58 -8.44 7.39 5.94
C ILE A 58 -7.34 8.42 5.78
N PRO A 59 -6.08 8.01 5.88
CA PRO A 59 -4.99 8.99 5.91
C PRO A 59 -4.64 9.59 4.57
N VAL A 60 -5.49 9.54 3.59
CA VAL A 60 -5.18 10.06 2.30
C VAL A 60 -5.92 11.26 2.03
N GLY A 61 -6.24 12.00 2.86
CA GLY A 61 -6.81 13.10 2.52
C GLY A 61 -8.11 13.33 2.88
N ASN A 62 -8.99 13.52 2.21
CA ASN A 62 -10.21 13.89 2.41
C ASN A 62 -10.93 13.18 3.38
N GLN A 63 -11.11 13.58 4.42
CA GLN A 63 -11.69 12.88 5.29
C GLN A 63 -12.97 13.22 5.51
N SER A 64 -13.54 13.74 4.80
CA SER A 64 -14.75 14.00 4.96
C SER A 64 -15.50 12.99 5.29
N VAL A 65 -15.43 12.31 5.54
CA VAL A 65 -16.19 11.39 5.76
C VAL A 65 -17.04 11.40 6.18
#